data_b93caba491dd6dacb4a0e28b1e29a430
#
_entry.id   b93caba491dd6dacb4a0e28b1e29a430
#
_cell.length_a   1.000
_cell.length_b   1.000
_cell.length_c   1.000
_cell.angle_alpha   90.00
_cell.angle_beta   90.00
_cell.angle_gamma   90.00
#
_symmetry.space_group_name_H-M   'P 1'
#
loop_
_entity.id
_entity.type
_entity.pdbx_description
1 polymer ?
#
loop_
_entity_poly.entity_id
_entity_poly.type
_entity_poly.pdbx_seq_one_letter_code
_entity_poly.pdbx_strand_id
1 'polypeptide(L)'
;MTDADVPLPKPGKIGGTFLWAGIINGPVRSRRLGVSLGLNILPPRSKLCTLDCPYCECGFNTPKAEGARWPSPDIVADALSKTLELLDVRVDWITLAGNGEPTMHPRFAGVVDRVLAARDARSPAARVGILCNGLAAGKEAVREALNRLDARFMKLDPGPPEKVNGVAYDRELLVRNYAGLRDLTIQAMVVEGPGWSGASPEAVEEFLLCLRRIQPAALHLYSVDRQPADPAIKRVARDRLEEIADRARRAIRGTVEVF
;
A
#
# COMPACT_ATOMS: atom_id res chain seq x y z
N MET A 1 -31.41 -9.64 -7.03
CA MET A 1 -30.37 -8.59 -6.94
C MET A 1 -29.09 -9.32 -6.53
N THR A 2 -28.09 -9.35 -7.38
CA THR A 2 -26.81 -9.96 -7.04
C THR A 2 -26.03 -8.97 -6.16
N ASP A 3 -25.14 -9.45 -5.26
CA ASP A 3 -24.27 -8.64 -4.38
C ASP A 3 -23.45 -7.56 -5.12
N ALA A 4 -23.54 -7.52 -6.45
CA ALA A 4 -22.85 -6.58 -7.32
C ALA A 4 -23.43 -5.16 -7.33
N ASP A 5 -24.69 -4.96 -6.91
CA ASP A 5 -25.44 -3.73 -7.16
C ASP A 5 -25.58 -2.77 -5.95
N VAL A 6 -25.02 -3.12 -4.80
CA VAL A 6 -25.05 -2.23 -3.62
C VAL A 6 -23.99 -1.14 -3.80
N PRO A 7 -24.38 0.16 -3.87
CA PRO A 7 -23.41 1.25 -3.96
C PRO A 7 -22.64 1.37 -2.64
N LEU A 8 -21.33 1.07 -2.71
CA LEU A 8 -20.45 1.25 -1.56
C LEU A 8 -20.14 2.75 -1.34
N PRO A 9 -20.04 3.22 -0.09
CA PRO A 9 -19.73 4.61 0.20
C PRO A 9 -18.36 4.99 -0.39
N LYS A 10 -18.29 6.14 -1.05
CA LYS A 10 -17.04 6.68 -1.58
C LYS A 10 -16.18 7.17 -0.41
N PRO A 11 -14.85 6.94 -0.41
CA PRO A 11 -13.96 7.47 0.61
C PRO A 11 -14.08 9.00 0.67
N GLY A 12 -14.18 9.54 1.89
CA GLY A 12 -14.25 10.97 2.13
C GLY A 12 -12.93 11.65 1.76
N LYS A 13 -13.01 12.81 1.08
CA LYS A 13 -11.87 13.69 0.83
C LYS A 13 -11.80 14.76 1.90
N ILE A 14 -10.60 15.04 2.43
CA ILE A 14 -10.34 16.20 3.29
C ILE A 14 -9.46 17.16 2.49
N GLY A 15 -9.94 18.37 2.22
CA GLY A 15 -9.16 19.41 1.55
C GLY A 15 -8.63 19.03 0.15
N GLY A 16 -9.36 18.23 -0.62
CA GLY A 16 -8.96 17.80 -1.96
C GLY A 16 -8.02 16.59 -2.00
N THR A 17 -7.49 16.14 -0.86
CA THR A 17 -6.65 14.94 -0.71
C THR A 17 -7.49 13.75 -0.22
N PHE A 18 -7.00 12.51 -0.44
CA PHE A 18 -7.62 11.28 0.07
C PHE A 18 -7.19 10.94 1.50
N LEU A 19 -7.13 11.95 2.39
CA LEU A 19 -6.88 11.70 3.80
C LEU A 19 -8.14 11.13 4.48
N TRP A 20 -7.95 10.09 5.25
CA TRP A 20 -9.03 9.44 5.98
C TRP A 20 -9.25 10.13 7.33
N ALA A 21 -10.51 10.42 7.62
CA ALA A 21 -10.90 11.08 8.87
C ALA A 21 -11.00 10.11 10.06
N GLY A 22 -11.09 8.82 9.79
CA GLY A 22 -11.28 7.76 10.79
C GLY A 22 -10.36 6.56 10.58
N ILE A 23 -10.60 5.52 11.38
CA ILE A 23 -9.86 4.25 11.33
C ILE A 23 -10.33 3.41 10.14
N ILE A 24 -11.64 3.32 9.92
CA ILE A 24 -12.23 2.50 8.88
C ILE A 24 -12.47 3.31 7.62
N ASN A 25 -12.14 2.74 6.48
CA ASN A 25 -12.46 3.28 5.16
C ASN A 25 -13.00 2.17 4.26
N GLY A 26 -14.15 2.42 3.68
CA GLY A 26 -14.86 1.45 2.85
C GLY A 26 -16.10 0.90 3.54
N PRO A 27 -16.60 -0.27 3.08
CA PRO A 27 -15.97 -1.15 2.09
C PRO A 27 -15.90 -0.51 0.70
N VAL A 28 -14.84 -0.83 -0.05
CA VAL A 28 -14.64 -0.39 -1.44
C VAL A 28 -14.42 -1.57 -2.35
N ARG A 29 -14.94 -1.50 -3.60
CA ARG A 29 -14.62 -2.50 -4.62
C ARG A 29 -13.26 -2.17 -5.25
N SER A 30 -12.27 -2.96 -4.91
CA SER A 30 -10.92 -2.85 -5.47
C SER A 30 -10.78 -3.74 -6.69
N ARG A 31 -10.20 -3.22 -7.78
CA ARG A 31 -9.87 -4.04 -8.96
C ARG A 31 -8.90 -5.18 -8.64
N ARG A 32 -8.08 -5.02 -7.60
CA ARG A 32 -7.02 -5.96 -7.19
C ARG A 32 -7.43 -6.89 -6.04
N LEU A 33 -8.33 -6.43 -5.17
CA LEU A 33 -8.58 -7.07 -3.88
C LEU A 33 -10.06 -7.42 -3.64
N GLY A 34 -10.94 -7.28 -4.66
CA GLY A 34 -12.38 -7.49 -4.44
C GLY A 34 -12.97 -6.47 -3.46
N VAL A 35 -13.86 -6.89 -2.57
CA VAL A 35 -14.45 -6.03 -1.53
C VAL A 35 -13.44 -5.85 -0.40
N SER A 36 -12.88 -4.64 -0.29
CA SER A 36 -11.80 -4.33 0.65
C SER A 36 -12.23 -3.30 1.69
N LEU A 37 -11.91 -3.58 2.94
CA LEU A 37 -12.05 -2.67 4.07
C LEU A 37 -10.67 -2.16 4.48
N GLY A 38 -10.44 -0.86 4.36
CA GLY A 38 -9.17 -0.23 4.71
C GLY A 38 -9.12 0.14 6.19
N LEU A 39 -7.97 -0.07 6.84
CA LEU A 39 -7.67 0.34 8.20
C LEU A 39 -6.59 1.41 8.23
N ASN A 40 -6.95 2.63 8.56
CA ASN A 40 -6.01 3.69 8.87
C ASN A 40 -5.59 3.59 10.34
N ILE A 41 -4.39 3.12 10.57
CA ILE A 41 -3.82 2.99 11.91
C ILE A 41 -2.93 4.18 12.31
N LEU A 42 -2.93 5.22 11.47
CA LEU A 42 -2.18 6.46 11.68
C LEU A 42 -3.11 7.55 12.23
N PRO A 43 -2.55 8.63 12.80
CA PRO A 43 -3.34 9.77 13.20
C PRO A 43 -4.23 10.29 12.05
N PRO A 44 -5.51 10.60 12.32
CA PRO A 44 -6.41 11.13 11.31
C PRO A 44 -5.98 12.53 10.84
N ARG A 45 -6.39 12.91 9.63
CA ARG A 45 -6.20 14.25 9.04
C ARG A 45 -4.74 14.70 8.86
N SER A 46 -3.77 13.81 9.05
CA SER A 46 -2.36 14.08 8.81
C SER A 46 -1.78 12.96 7.95
N LYS A 47 -0.94 13.29 6.98
CA LYS A 47 -0.14 12.27 6.29
C LYS A 47 1.17 12.08 7.04
N LEU A 48 1.41 10.88 7.53
CA LEU A 48 2.65 10.49 8.18
C LEU A 48 3.27 9.31 7.42
N CYS A 49 4.33 9.59 6.69
CA CYS A 49 5.04 8.58 5.90
C CYS A 49 6.54 8.81 5.97
N THR A 50 7.32 7.74 5.87
CA THR A 50 8.78 7.81 5.71
C THR A 50 9.20 8.15 4.28
N LEU A 51 8.27 8.13 3.33
CA LEU A 51 8.41 8.62 1.96
C LEU A 51 7.49 9.82 1.73
N ASP A 52 7.77 10.58 0.67
CA ASP A 52 6.94 11.72 0.28
C ASP A 52 6.66 11.74 -1.21
N CYS A 53 6.15 10.60 -1.71
CA CYS A 53 5.94 10.34 -3.12
C CYS A 53 5.08 11.42 -3.78
N PRO A 54 5.55 12.06 -4.87
CA PRO A 54 4.81 13.12 -5.54
C PRO A 54 3.52 12.62 -6.23
N TYR A 55 3.41 11.32 -6.46
CA TYR A 55 2.17 10.71 -7.00
C TYR A 55 1.16 10.29 -5.93
N CYS A 56 1.43 10.52 -4.62
CA CYS A 56 0.59 10.02 -3.54
C CYS A 56 -0.79 10.71 -3.51
N GLU A 57 -1.87 9.92 -3.52
CA GLU A 57 -3.23 10.44 -3.42
C GLU A 57 -3.53 11.12 -2.06
N CYS A 58 -2.78 10.77 -1.01
CA CYS A 58 -2.89 11.40 0.31
C CYS A 58 -2.22 12.77 0.40
N GLY A 59 -1.62 13.27 -0.69
CA GLY A 59 -0.84 14.50 -0.68
C GLY A 59 0.58 14.31 -0.16
N PHE A 60 1.25 15.42 0.16
CA PHE A 60 2.57 15.43 0.80
C PHE A 60 2.47 15.24 2.32
N ASN A 61 3.58 14.87 2.95
CA ASN A 61 3.67 14.78 4.40
C ASN A 61 3.29 16.12 5.05
N THR A 62 2.50 16.02 6.10
CA THR A 62 2.12 17.17 6.91
C THR A 62 2.62 16.99 8.34
N PRO A 63 2.96 18.07 9.06
CA PRO A 63 3.22 17.97 10.48
C PRO A 63 2.04 17.24 11.16
N LYS A 64 2.34 16.38 12.13
CA LYS A 64 1.30 15.76 12.94
C LYS A 64 0.46 16.86 13.58
N ALA A 65 -0.86 16.84 13.35
CA ALA A 65 -1.74 17.83 13.94
C ALA A 65 -1.60 17.82 15.48
N GLU A 66 -1.62 18.99 16.08
CA GLU A 66 -1.55 19.11 17.53
C GLU A 66 -2.66 18.28 18.20
N GLY A 67 -2.30 17.53 19.24
CA GLY A 67 -3.21 16.62 19.91
C GLY A 67 -3.58 15.35 19.14
N ALA A 68 -3.13 15.17 17.90
CA ALA A 68 -3.40 13.96 17.13
C ALA A 68 -2.74 12.74 17.81
N ARG A 69 -3.55 11.70 18.06
CA ARG A 69 -3.11 10.48 18.73
C ARG A 69 -3.07 9.31 17.78
N TRP A 70 -2.11 8.43 18.00
CA TRP A 70 -2.09 7.11 17.36
C TRP A 70 -3.24 6.28 17.92
N PRO A 71 -4.11 5.68 17.09
CA PRO A 71 -5.15 4.78 17.57
C PRO A 71 -4.52 3.61 18.33
N SER A 72 -5.03 3.26 19.51
CA SER A 72 -4.51 2.08 20.20
C SER A 72 -4.89 0.79 19.46
N PRO A 73 -4.12 -0.31 19.59
CA PRO A 73 -4.49 -1.60 19.02
C PRO A 73 -5.92 -2.02 19.33
N ASP A 74 -6.39 -1.79 20.56
CA ASP A 74 -7.76 -2.13 20.98
C ASP A 74 -8.80 -1.26 20.28
N ILE A 75 -8.56 0.05 20.17
CA ILE A 75 -9.47 0.96 19.43
C ILE A 75 -9.57 0.54 17.95
N VAL A 76 -8.45 0.13 17.32
CA VAL A 76 -8.47 -0.37 15.94
C VAL A 76 -9.29 -1.65 15.81
N ALA A 77 -9.10 -2.61 16.73
CA ALA A 77 -9.83 -3.88 16.73
C ALA A 77 -11.33 -3.69 17.01
N ASP A 78 -11.69 -2.82 17.94
CA ASP A 78 -13.08 -2.51 18.26
C ASP A 78 -13.79 -1.84 17.07
N ALA A 79 -13.12 -0.89 16.40
CA ALA A 79 -13.66 -0.26 15.20
C ALA A 79 -13.87 -1.28 14.06
N LEU A 80 -12.90 -2.19 13.85
CA LEU A 80 -13.01 -3.27 12.88
C LEU A 80 -14.17 -4.21 13.23
N SER A 81 -14.24 -4.71 14.46
CA SER A 81 -15.28 -5.65 14.91
C SER A 81 -16.67 -5.09 14.72
N LYS A 82 -16.91 -3.86 15.19
CA LYS A 82 -18.20 -3.16 15.03
C LYS A 82 -18.56 -2.98 13.56
N THR A 83 -17.58 -2.64 12.72
CA THR A 83 -17.84 -2.47 11.28
C THR A 83 -18.23 -3.80 10.65
N LEU A 84 -17.47 -4.88 10.90
CA LEU A 84 -17.76 -6.20 10.35
C LEU A 84 -19.12 -6.76 10.81
N GLU A 85 -19.58 -6.43 12.03
CA GLU A 85 -20.91 -6.79 12.52
C GLU A 85 -22.06 -6.07 11.79
N LEU A 86 -21.82 -4.84 11.33
CA LEU A 86 -22.84 -3.98 10.71
C LEU A 86 -22.89 -4.09 9.18
N LEU A 87 -21.91 -4.76 8.58
CA LEU A 87 -21.84 -4.88 7.13
C LEU A 87 -22.70 -6.04 6.62
N ASP A 88 -23.61 -5.74 5.68
CA ASP A 88 -24.41 -6.75 4.96
C ASP A 88 -23.68 -7.37 3.77
N VAL A 89 -22.41 -6.99 3.54
CA VAL A 89 -21.59 -7.50 2.43
C VAL A 89 -20.40 -8.28 2.96
N ARG A 90 -20.06 -9.38 2.28
CA ARG A 90 -18.85 -10.13 2.56
C ARG A 90 -17.62 -9.28 2.22
N VAL A 91 -16.69 -9.18 3.17
CA VAL A 91 -15.38 -8.55 3.00
C VAL A 91 -14.38 -9.61 2.55
N ASP A 92 -13.72 -9.38 1.41
CA ASP A 92 -12.65 -10.25 0.93
C ASP A 92 -11.31 -9.90 1.56
N TRP A 93 -11.06 -8.61 1.78
CA TRP A 93 -9.80 -8.10 2.32
C TRP A 93 -9.99 -7.04 3.38
N ILE A 94 -9.19 -7.15 4.45
CA ILE A 94 -8.93 -6.11 5.43
C ILE A 94 -7.51 -5.63 5.18
N THR A 95 -7.34 -4.34 4.84
CA THR A 95 -6.05 -3.82 4.37
C THR A 95 -5.54 -2.75 5.30
N LEU A 96 -4.41 -3.01 5.97
CA LEU A 96 -3.67 -1.97 6.70
C LEU A 96 -3.10 -0.97 5.69
N ALA A 97 -3.74 0.17 5.61
CA ALA A 97 -3.43 1.26 4.67
C ALA A 97 -3.97 2.57 5.26
N GLY A 98 -3.75 3.69 4.60
CA GLY A 98 -4.35 4.96 5.04
C GLY A 98 -3.43 6.16 4.86
N ASN A 99 -3.35 7.01 5.86
CA ASN A 99 -2.72 8.33 5.80
C ASN A 99 -1.18 8.28 5.92
N GLY A 100 -0.52 7.37 5.21
CA GLY A 100 0.93 7.26 5.19
C GLY A 100 1.45 5.83 5.35
N GLU A 101 2.51 5.63 6.14
CA GLU A 101 3.18 4.34 6.30
C GLU A 101 2.73 3.61 7.58
N PRO A 102 2.00 2.48 7.46
CA PRO A 102 1.46 1.77 8.63
C PRO A 102 2.53 1.29 9.62
N THR A 103 3.72 0.91 9.14
CA THR A 103 4.82 0.44 10.01
C THR A 103 5.45 1.52 10.88
N MET A 104 5.06 2.80 10.70
CA MET A 104 5.41 3.88 11.63
C MET A 104 4.62 3.81 12.94
N HIS A 105 3.55 3.03 13.01
CA HIS A 105 2.77 2.91 14.24
C HIS A 105 3.64 2.38 15.39
N PRO A 106 3.75 3.08 16.54
CA PRO A 106 4.68 2.71 17.63
C PRO A 106 4.40 1.33 18.24
N ARG A 107 3.16 0.83 18.11
CA ARG A 107 2.75 -0.51 18.54
C ARG A 107 2.27 -1.35 17.35
N PHE A 108 2.98 -1.30 16.22
CA PHE A 108 2.57 -1.95 14.96
C PHE A 108 2.29 -3.45 15.15
N ALA A 109 3.17 -4.19 15.82
CA ALA A 109 2.98 -5.62 16.08
C ALA A 109 1.69 -5.90 16.87
N GLY A 110 1.42 -5.10 17.92
CA GLY A 110 0.19 -5.22 18.69
C GLY A 110 -1.07 -4.88 17.89
N VAL A 111 -1.00 -3.93 16.94
CA VAL A 111 -2.12 -3.67 16.02
C VAL A 111 -2.37 -4.89 15.14
N VAL A 112 -1.32 -5.49 14.57
CA VAL A 112 -1.46 -6.71 13.77
C VAL A 112 -2.12 -7.84 14.55
N ASP A 113 -1.70 -8.08 15.81
CA ASP A 113 -2.29 -9.10 16.68
C ASP A 113 -3.79 -8.88 16.89
N ARG A 114 -4.17 -7.66 17.21
CA ARG A 114 -5.57 -7.33 17.53
C ARG A 114 -6.45 -7.35 16.27
N VAL A 115 -5.92 -6.93 15.12
CA VAL A 115 -6.64 -6.99 13.83
C VAL A 115 -6.88 -8.44 13.41
N LEU A 116 -5.87 -9.31 13.52
CA LEU A 116 -6.02 -10.73 13.20
C LEU A 116 -7.05 -11.41 14.10
N ALA A 117 -7.00 -11.15 15.42
CA ALA A 117 -7.98 -11.69 16.37
C ALA A 117 -9.41 -11.20 16.07
N ALA A 118 -9.59 -9.93 15.73
CA ALA A 118 -10.90 -9.38 15.36
C ALA A 118 -11.43 -10.00 14.06
N ARG A 119 -10.56 -10.17 13.04
CA ARG A 119 -10.89 -10.85 11.78
C ARG A 119 -11.33 -12.29 12.04
N ASP A 120 -10.55 -13.06 12.81
CA ASP A 120 -10.84 -14.48 13.10
C ASP A 120 -12.17 -14.65 13.81
N ALA A 121 -12.52 -13.71 14.70
CA ALA A 121 -13.78 -13.74 15.44
C ALA A 121 -15.01 -13.32 14.61
N ARG A 122 -14.85 -12.42 13.62
CA ARG A 122 -15.98 -11.76 12.94
C ARG A 122 -16.10 -12.07 11.44
N SER A 123 -15.00 -12.32 10.78
CA SER A 123 -14.95 -12.56 9.33
C SER A 123 -13.77 -13.47 8.98
N PRO A 124 -13.75 -14.74 9.43
CA PRO A 124 -12.60 -15.64 9.30
C PRO A 124 -12.22 -15.95 7.83
N ALA A 125 -13.12 -15.71 6.90
CA ALA A 125 -12.84 -15.86 5.47
C ALA A 125 -12.14 -14.65 4.84
N ALA A 126 -12.13 -13.50 5.52
CA ALA A 126 -11.45 -12.30 5.02
C ALA A 126 -9.93 -12.44 5.19
N ARG A 127 -9.17 -12.00 4.19
CA ARG A 127 -7.70 -11.94 4.25
C ARG A 127 -7.26 -10.61 4.82
N VAL A 128 -6.17 -10.62 5.59
CA VAL A 128 -5.56 -9.37 6.12
C VAL A 128 -4.26 -9.09 5.38
N GLY A 129 -4.17 -7.91 4.77
CA GLY A 129 -2.99 -7.47 4.05
C GLY A 129 -2.52 -6.08 4.48
N ILE A 130 -1.36 -5.67 3.98
CA ILE A 130 -0.78 -4.36 4.24
C ILE A 130 -0.25 -3.73 2.95
N LEU A 131 -0.46 -2.41 2.80
CA LEU A 131 0.27 -1.58 1.83
C LEU A 131 1.40 -0.88 2.57
N CYS A 132 2.65 -1.19 2.22
CA CYS A 132 3.83 -0.76 2.97
C CYS A 132 4.96 -0.33 2.02
N ASN A 133 5.69 0.70 2.40
CA ASN A 133 6.83 1.16 1.61
C ASN A 133 8.13 0.34 1.82
N GLY A 134 8.16 -0.54 2.81
CA GLY A 134 9.25 -1.50 3.02
C GLY A 134 10.46 -0.99 3.77
N LEU A 135 10.62 0.31 4.01
CA LEU A 135 11.83 0.85 4.65
C LEU A 135 12.06 0.30 6.07
N ALA A 136 10.98 0.02 6.80
CA ALA A 136 11.07 -0.52 8.16
C ALA A 136 11.08 -2.06 8.22
N ALA A 137 10.91 -2.77 7.09
CA ALA A 137 10.74 -4.24 7.08
C ALA A 137 12.00 -5.02 7.52
N GLY A 138 13.16 -4.36 7.55
CA GLY A 138 14.39 -4.93 8.10
C GLY A 138 14.44 -4.99 9.63
N LYS A 139 13.59 -4.23 10.34
CA LYS A 139 13.45 -4.31 11.79
C LYS A 139 12.76 -5.63 12.17
N GLU A 140 13.37 -6.42 13.06
CA GLU A 140 12.89 -7.77 13.41
C GLU A 140 11.41 -7.80 13.82
N ALA A 141 11.00 -7.00 14.79
CA ALA A 141 9.61 -6.95 15.26
C ALA A 141 8.61 -6.54 14.15
N VAL A 142 9.04 -5.68 13.21
CA VAL A 142 8.20 -5.29 12.05
C VAL A 142 8.10 -6.46 11.08
N ARG A 143 9.22 -7.10 10.75
CA ARG A 143 9.27 -8.25 9.83
C ARG A 143 8.43 -9.41 10.34
N GLU A 144 8.51 -9.73 11.63
CA GLU A 144 7.70 -10.76 12.26
C GLU A 144 6.21 -10.44 12.17
N ALA A 145 5.83 -9.20 12.47
CA ALA A 145 4.44 -8.76 12.34
C ALA A 145 3.95 -8.83 10.89
N LEU A 146 4.76 -8.38 9.92
CA LEU A 146 4.46 -8.49 8.49
C LEU A 146 4.25 -9.95 8.06
N ASN A 147 5.07 -10.88 8.55
CA ASN A 147 4.99 -12.30 8.19
C ASN A 147 3.78 -13.04 8.78
N ARG A 148 3.03 -12.43 9.71
CA ARG A 148 1.76 -12.98 10.22
C ARG A 148 0.55 -12.60 9.37
N LEU A 149 0.67 -11.58 8.52
CA LEU A 149 -0.39 -11.16 7.61
C LEU A 149 -0.54 -12.16 6.45
N ASP A 150 -1.73 -12.20 5.85
CA ASP A 150 -2.01 -13.06 4.69
C ASP A 150 -1.33 -12.54 3.41
N ALA A 151 -1.13 -11.22 3.30
CA ALA A 151 -0.39 -10.64 2.17
C ALA A 151 0.38 -9.37 2.54
N ARG A 152 1.50 -9.16 1.85
CA ARG A 152 2.42 -8.02 1.97
C ARG A 152 2.56 -7.38 0.60
N PHE A 153 1.89 -6.24 0.43
CA PHE A 153 2.00 -5.42 -0.78
C PHE A 153 3.06 -4.36 -0.52
N MET A 154 4.26 -4.63 -1.02
CA MET A 154 5.45 -3.83 -0.72
C MET A 154 5.85 -2.99 -1.91
N LYS A 155 6.23 -1.76 -1.66
CA LYS A 155 6.59 -0.81 -2.71
C LYS A 155 8.01 -1.05 -3.23
N LEU A 156 8.12 -1.01 -4.57
CA LEU A 156 9.38 -0.86 -5.28
C LEU A 156 9.08 -0.16 -6.62
N ASP A 157 9.37 1.13 -6.71
CA ASP A 157 9.06 1.92 -7.89
C ASP A 157 10.31 2.09 -8.77
N PRO A 158 10.21 2.01 -10.10
CA PRO A 158 11.32 2.35 -10.98
C PRO A 158 11.55 3.86 -11.04
N GLY A 159 12.82 4.26 -11.20
CA GLY A 159 13.25 5.66 -11.21
C GLY A 159 14.06 6.06 -9.97
N PRO A 160 14.73 7.22 -9.97
CA PRO A 160 15.52 7.69 -8.83
C PRO A 160 14.64 7.85 -7.59
N PRO A 161 15.01 7.26 -6.42
CA PRO A 161 14.17 7.30 -5.21
C PRO A 161 13.80 8.71 -4.77
N GLU A 162 14.72 9.67 -4.82
CA GLU A 162 14.49 11.08 -4.47
C GLU A 162 13.48 11.77 -5.40
N LYS A 163 13.29 11.26 -6.60
CA LYS A 163 12.32 11.76 -7.58
C LYS A 163 10.97 11.05 -7.46
N VAL A 164 10.99 9.72 -7.52
CA VAL A 164 9.76 8.92 -7.55
C VAL A 164 9.12 8.77 -6.16
N ASN A 165 9.91 8.76 -5.09
CA ASN A 165 9.43 8.58 -3.71
C ASN A 165 9.64 9.82 -2.83
N GLY A 166 10.20 10.90 -3.37
CA GLY A 166 10.40 12.18 -2.67
C GLY A 166 11.45 12.16 -1.58
N VAL A 167 12.14 11.02 -1.39
CA VAL A 167 13.18 10.84 -0.37
C VAL A 167 14.27 9.95 -0.95
N ALA A 168 15.53 10.37 -0.77
CA ALA A 168 16.66 9.53 -1.15
C ALA A 168 16.81 8.35 -0.17
N TYR A 169 16.93 7.15 -0.71
CA TYR A 169 17.28 5.95 0.05
C TYR A 169 18.06 4.97 -0.84
N ASP A 170 18.84 4.11 -0.20
CA ASP A 170 19.53 3.03 -0.89
C ASP A 170 18.53 1.92 -1.26
N ARG A 171 18.34 1.66 -2.54
CA ARG A 171 17.45 0.62 -3.06
C ARG A 171 17.88 -0.78 -2.59
N GLU A 172 19.18 -0.98 -2.34
CA GLU A 172 19.73 -2.18 -1.71
C GLU A 172 19.12 -2.44 -0.33
N LEU A 173 18.75 -1.38 0.41
CA LEU A 173 18.02 -1.53 1.67
C LEU A 173 16.71 -2.28 1.49
N LEU A 174 15.92 -1.91 0.47
CA LEU A 174 14.66 -2.62 0.19
C LEU A 174 14.89 -4.06 -0.23
N VAL A 175 15.87 -4.33 -1.10
CA VAL A 175 16.22 -5.70 -1.51
C VAL A 175 16.56 -6.56 -0.29
N ARG A 176 17.40 -6.04 0.62
CA ARG A 176 17.73 -6.74 1.88
C ARG A 176 16.51 -6.92 2.78
N ASN A 177 15.70 -5.89 2.93
CA ASN A 177 14.51 -5.91 3.79
C ASN A 177 13.49 -6.95 3.32
N TYR A 178 13.37 -7.16 2.01
CA TYR A 178 12.40 -8.06 1.43
C TYR A 178 12.81 -9.53 1.48
N ALA A 179 14.10 -9.83 1.61
CA ALA A 179 14.63 -11.21 1.65
C ALA A 179 14.02 -12.08 2.78
N GLY A 180 13.55 -11.47 3.87
CA GLY A 180 12.92 -12.18 5.00
C GLY A 180 11.40 -12.23 4.97
N LEU A 181 10.75 -11.71 3.90
CA LEU A 181 9.30 -11.67 3.78
C LEU A 181 8.78 -12.84 2.93
N ARG A 182 7.70 -13.49 3.41
CA ARG A 182 7.03 -14.57 2.69
C ARG A 182 5.94 -14.00 1.76
N ASP A 183 5.64 -14.72 0.67
CA ASP A 183 4.52 -14.42 -0.26
C ASP A 183 4.43 -12.92 -0.60
N LEU A 184 5.55 -12.35 -0.98
CA LEU A 184 5.71 -10.93 -1.23
C LEU A 184 5.09 -10.56 -2.57
N THR A 185 4.20 -9.57 -2.57
CA THR A 185 3.74 -8.88 -3.77
C THR A 185 4.41 -7.51 -3.87
N ILE A 186 5.17 -7.28 -4.91
CA ILE A 186 5.69 -5.95 -5.23
C ILE A 186 4.59 -5.13 -5.89
N GLN A 187 4.39 -3.89 -5.40
CA GLN A 187 3.58 -2.88 -6.03
C GLN A 187 4.48 -1.79 -6.59
N ALA A 188 4.50 -1.67 -7.92
CA ALA A 188 5.34 -0.71 -8.63
C ALA A 188 4.47 0.35 -9.34
N MET A 189 4.58 1.59 -8.87
CA MET A 189 4.02 2.75 -9.52
C MET A 189 5.02 3.26 -10.55
N VAL A 190 4.65 3.20 -11.83
CA VAL A 190 5.47 3.72 -12.93
C VAL A 190 4.90 5.06 -13.38
N VAL A 191 5.66 6.12 -13.19
CA VAL A 191 5.24 7.50 -13.48
C VAL A 191 6.36 8.30 -14.12
N GLU A 192 6.02 9.45 -14.68
CA GLU A 192 6.95 10.43 -15.23
C GLU A 192 6.82 11.75 -14.48
N GLY A 193 7.91 12.45 -14.33
CA GLY A 193 8.00 13.78 -13.78
C GLY A 193 8.96 14.68 -14.58
N PRO A 194 9.07 15.96 -14.21
CA PRO A 194 9.94 16.90 -14.92
C PRO A 194 11.39 16.41 -14.97
N GLY A 195 11.90 16.11 -16.16
CA GLY A 195 13.27 15.68 -16.39
C GLY A 195 13.61 14.24 -15.97
N TRP A 196 12.62 13.39 -15.67
CA TRP A 196 12.83 11.97 -15.34
C TRP A 196 11.61 11.12 -15.71
N SER A 197 11.85 9.83 -15.92
CA SER A 197 10.80 8.85 -16.19
C SER A 197 11.12 7.52 -15.50
N GLY A 198 10.14 6.98 -14.74
CA GLY A 198 10.20 5.61 -14.23
C GLY A 198 10.09 4.56 -15.35
N ALA A 199 9.67 4.96 -16.54
CA ALA A 199 9.62 4.10 -17.72
C ALA A 199 10.88 4.24 -18.62
N SER A 200 11.92 5.01 -18.22
CA SER A 200 13.16 5.08 -18.98
C SER A 200 13.86 3.72 -19.03
N PRO A 201 14.66 3.44 -20.06
CA PRO A 201 15.40 2.18 -20.17
C PRO A 201 16.25 1.88 -18.95
N GLU A 202 16.93 2.89 -18.42
CA GLU A 202 17.83 2.79 -17.24
C GLU A 202 17.04 2.46 -15.97
N ALA A 203 15.94 3.21 -15.72
CA ALA A 203 15.09 3.01 -14.56
C ALA A 203 14.44 1.61 -14.54
N VAL A 204 14.01 1.15 -15.71
CA VAL A 204 13.44 -0.19 -15.89
C VAL A 204 14.49 -1.27 -15.66
N GLU A 205 15.74 -1.11 -16.16
CA GLU A 205 16.80 -2.11 -15.97
C GLU A 205 17.17 -2.25 -14.48
N GLU A 206 17.37 -1.14 -13.78
CA GLU A 206 17.64 -1.16 -12.33
C GLU A 206 16.50 -1.84 -11.55
N PHE A 207 15.27 -1.54 -11.92
CA PHE A 207 14.09 -2.16 -11.31
C PHE A 207 14.08 -3.67 -11.53
N LEU A 208 14.36 -4.13 -12.76
CA LEU A 208 14.43 -5.54 -13.10
C LEU A 208 15.58 -6.26 -12.38
N LEU A 209 16.72 -5.60 -12.17
CA LEU A 209 17.82 -6.14 -11.36
C LEU A 209 17.39 -6.38 -9.92
N CYS A 210 16.66 -5.45 -9.31
CA CYS A 210 16.08 -5.65 -7.98
C CYS A 210 15.09 -6.81 -7.96
N LEU A 211 14.18 -6.89 -8.94
CA LEU A 211 13.18 -7.97 -9.03
C LEU A 211 13.84 -9.35 -9.16
N ARG A 212 14.90 -9.48 -9.97
CA ARG A 212 15.67 -10.75 -10.10
C ARG A 212 16.23 -11.24 -8.77
N ARG A 213 16.60 -10.34 -7.89
CA ARG A 213 17.16 -10.64 -6.57
C ARG A 213 16.08 -10.93 -5.54
N ILE A 214 14.98 -10.18 -5.59
CA ILE A 214 13.85 -10.32 -4.65
C ILE A 214 13.05 -11.58 -4.95
N GLN A 215 12.81 -11.90 -6.24
CA GLN A 215 11.93 -12.99 -6.70
C GLN A 215 10.56 -12.95 -6.00
N PRO A 216 9.78 -11.88 -6.15
CA PRO A 216 8.49 -11.77 -5.50
C PRO A 216 7.51 -12.83 -6.02
N ALA A 217 6.53 -13.22 -5.20
CA ALA A 217 5.43 -14.10 -5.59
C ALA A 217 4.50 -13.45 -6.63
N ALA A 218 4.37 -12.12 -6.57
CA ALA A 218 3.62 -11.35 -7.57
C ALA A 218 4.21 -9.94 -7.75
N LEU A 219 4.00 -9.39 -8.95
CA LEU A 219 4.28 -8.00 -9.28
C LEU A 219 3.01 -7.34 -9.83
N HIS A 220 2.58 -6.26 -9.19
CA HIS A 220 1.52 -5.39 -9.67
C HIS A 220 2.14 -4.12 -10.25
N LEU A 221 2.02 -3.93 -11.57
CA LEU A 221 2.44 -2.73 -12.28
C LEU A 221 1.24 -1.82 -12.52
N TYR A 222 1.36 -0.54 -12.24
CA TYR A 222 0.32 0.44 -12.47
C TYR A 222 0.90 1.85 -12.58
N SER A 223 0.07 2.78 -13.07
CA SER A 223 0.41 4.20 -13.09
C SER A 223 -0.67 5.00 -12.37
N VAL A 224 -0.46 6.32 -12.26
CA VAL A 224 -1.46 7.20 -11.63
C VAL A 224 -2.78 7.14 -12.37
N ASP A 225 -3.87 6.96 -11.62
CA ASP A 225 -5.25 6.88 -12.11
C ASP A 225 -6.12 8.03 -11.55
N ARG A 226 -5.62 8.69 -10.51
CA ARG A 226 -6.24 9.83 -9.84
C ARG A 226 -5.25 10.97 -9.74
N GLN A 227 -5.73 12.13 -9.32
CA GLN A 227 -4.90 13.31 -9.16
C GLN A 227 -3.75 13.04 -8.17
N PRO A 228 -2.48 13.17 -8.61
CA PRO A 228 -1.30 13.05 -7.75
C PRO A 228 -1.16 14.25 -6.82
N ALA A 229 -0.27 14.13 -5.79
CA ALA A 229 0.08 15.26 -4.93
C ALA A 229 0.75 16.40 -5.70
N ASP A 230 1.65 16.06 -6.62
CA ASP A 230 2.26 16.99 -7.56
C ASP A 230 1.58 16.85 -8.93
N PRO A 231 0.91 17.91 -9.42
CA PRO A 231 0.24 17.89 -10.74
C PRO A 231 1.20 17.76 -11.92
N ALA A 232 2.51 17.93 -11.72
CA ALA A 232 3.53 17.70 -12.75
C ALA A 232 3.80 16.22 -13.02
N ILE A 233 3.34 15.32 -12.14
CA ILE A 233 3.46 13.86 -12.33
C ILE A 233 2.46 13.40 -13.40
N LYS A 234 2.98 12.65 -14.37
CA LYS A 234 2.22 12.15 -15.52
C LYS A 234 2.08 10.62 -15.48
N ARG A 235 0.97 10.19 -16.04
CA ARG A 235 0.67 8.79 -16.27
C ARG A 235 1.56 8.22 -17.38
N VAL A 236 2.06 7.02 -17.18
CA VAL A 236 2.67 6.20 -18.24
C VAL A 236 1.57 5.44 -18.99
N ALA A 237 1.66 5.40 -20.31
CA ALA A 237 0.68 4.71 -21.14
C ALA A 237 0.66 3.19 -20.86
N ARG A 238 -0.52 2.57 -21.03
CA ARG A 238 -0.70 1.15 -20.73
C ARG A 238 0.22 0.26 -21.57
N ASP A 239 0.39 0.55 -22.86
CA ASP A 239 1.26 -0.22 -23.75
C ASP A 239 2.70 -0.26 -23.21
N ARG A 240 3.18 0.88 -22.70
CA ARG A 240 4.51 0.93 -22.08
C ARG A 240 4.59 0.15 -20.77
N LEU A 241 3.52 0.12 -19.98
CA LEU A 241 3.44 -0.74 -18.78
C LEU A 241 3.48 -2.23 -19.16
N GLU A 242 2.78 -2.63 -20.23
CA GLU A 242 2.81 -4.03 -20.73
C GLU A 242 4.20 -4.43 -21.24
N GLU A 243 4.92 -3.53 -21.95
CA GLU A 243 6.32 -3.79 -22.33
C GLU A 243 7.22 -4.05 -21.12
N ILE A 244 7.04 -3.25 -20.04
CA ILE A 244 7.79 -3.44 -18.79
C ILE A 244 7.37 -4.76 -18.12
N ALA A 245 6.07 -5.08 -18.13
CA ALA A 245 5.54 -6.32 -17.59
C ALA A 245 6.10 -7.55 -18.32
N ASP A 246 6.21 -7.50 -19.67
CA ASP A 246 6.80 -8.58 -20.45
C ASP A 246 8.28 -8.82 -20.10
N ARG A 247 9.01 -7.77 -19.84
CA ARG A 247 10.39 -7.87 -19.36
C ARG A 247 10.44 -8.46 -17.94
N ALA A 248 9.52 -8.03 -17.06
CA ALA A 248 9.43 -8.54 -15.70
C ALA A 248 9.03 -10.02 -15.65
N ARG A 249 8.10 -10.49 -16.51
CA ARG A 249 7.74 -11.92 -16.66
C ARG A 249 8.93 -12.82 -16.98
N ARG A 250 9.94 -12.27 -17.69
CA ARG A 250 11.20 -12.97 -17.94
C ARG A 250 12.22 -12.90 -16.80
N ALA A 251 12.02 -11.97 -15.86
CA ALA A 251 12.95 -11.70 -14.77
C ALA A 251 12.58 -12.40 -13.45
N ILE A 252 11.30 -12.68 -13.21
CA ILE A 252 10.81 -13.29 -11.97
C ILE A 252 10.01 -14.57 -12.26
N ARG A 253 9.88 -15.41 -11.23
CA ARG A 253 9.06 -16.64 -11.28
C ARG A 253 7.60 -16.40 -10.92
N GLY A 254 7.33 -15.31 -10.21
CA GLY A 254 5.98 -14.91 -9.78
C GLY A 254 5.10 -14.37 -10.90
N THR A 255 3.84 -14.10 -10.59
CA THR A 255 2.88 -13.51 -11.54
C THR A 255 3.17 -12.02 -11.77
N VAL A 256 2.81 -11.52 -12.96
CA VAL A 256 2.92 -10.09 -13.30
C VAL A 256 1.60 -9.61 -13.86
N GLU A 257 1.01 -8.63 -13.21
CA GLU A 257 -0.29 -8.05 -13.56
C GLU A 257 -0.16 -6.54 -13.79
N VAL A 258 -0.87 -6.02 -14.80
CA VAL A 258 -0.94 -4.59 -15.15
C VAL A 258 -2.35 -4.07 -14.90
N PHE A 259 -2.48 -3.01 -14.11
CA PHE A 259 -3.76 -2.42 -13.70
C PHE A 259 -3.99 -1.03 -14.30
#